data_93d2de1a49a6ebeb01327060a4a46203
#
_entry.id   93d2de1a49a6ebeb01327060a4a46203
#
_cell.length_a   1.000
_cell.length_b   1.000
_cell.length_c   1.000
_cell.angle_alpha   90.00
_cell.angle_beta   90.00
_cell.angle_gamma   90.00
#
_symmetry.space_group_name_H-M   'P 1'
#
loop_
_entity.id
_entity.type
_entity.pdbx_description
1 polymer ?
#
loop_
_entity_poly.entity_id
_entity_poly.type
_entity_poly.pdbx_seq_one_letter_code
_entity_poly.pdbx_strand_id
1 'polypeptide(L)'
;MSEPGPNITQEELAQLQRRFSEIKHSINNALAVMMALSEMSQRRPDYAEKLANTVLSKAPQIVTSLQEFTQALNEKAGVKSEVAGEAK
;
A
#
# COMPACT_ATOMS: atom_id res chain seq x y z
N MET A 1 0.29 -7.56 35.78
CA MET A 1 -0.06 -7.34 35.29
C MET A 1 -0.03 -7.13 34.13
N SER A 2 -0.20 -7.46 33.60
CA SER A 2 -0.09 -7.32 32.44
C SER A 2 -0.76 -6.36 31.85
N GLU A 3 -0.36 -5.76 31.21
CA GLU A 3 -0.87 -4.78 30.69
C GLU A 3 -1.43 -5.02 29.47
N PRO A 4 -2.31 -4.38 29.03
CA PRO A 4 -2.97 -4.62 27.81
C PRO A 4 -2.22 -4.12 26.62
N GLY A 5 -1.00 -4.08 26.66
CA GLY A 5 -0.26 -3.62 25.51
C GLY A 5 -0.46 -4.54 24.32
N PRO A 6 0.20 -4.25 23.22
CA PRO A 6 0.06 -5.06 22.03
C PRO A 6 0.45 -6.50 22.31
N ASN A 7 -0.34 -7.40 21.79
CA ASN A 7 -0.07 -8.78 21.97
C ASN A 7 0.30 -9.40 20.66
N ILE A 8 1.34 -8.94 20.07
CA ILE A 8 1.74 -9.46 18.77
C ILE A 8 2.84 -10.48 18.98
N THR A 9 2.67 -11.65 18.40
CA THR A 9 3.68 -12.68 18.47
C THR A 9 4.73 -12.43 17.40
N GLN A 10 5.86 -13.13 17.54
CA GLN A 10 6.89 -13.01 16.52
C GLN A 10 6.40 -13.52 15.18
N GLU A 11 5.59 -14.55 15.21
CA GLU A 11 5.06 -15.08 13.97
C GLU A 11 4.14 -14.07 13.30
N GLU A 12 3.30 -13.40 14.08
CA GLU A 12 2.43 -12.38 13.53
C GLU A 12 3.22 -11.21 13.01
N LEU A 13 4.27 -10.83 13.72
CA LEU A 13 5.12 -9.76 13.25
C LEU A 13 5.78 -10.12 11.94
N ALA A 14 6.26 -11.36 11.83
CA ALA A 14 6.89 -11.80 10.59
C ALA A 14 5.90 -11.77 9.43
N GLN A 15 4.65 -12.12 9.69
CA GLN A 15 3.64 -12.05 8.65
C GLN A 15 3.39 -10.62 8.21
N LEU A 16 3.34 -9.69 9.16
CA LEU A 16 3.16 -8.30 8.81
C LEU A 16 4.34 -7.77 8.01
N GLN A 17 5.54 -8.18 8.39
CA GLN A 17 6.72 -7.75 7.64
C GLN A 17 6.69 -8.28 6.22
N ARG A 18 6.23 -9.52 6.05
CA ARG A 18 6.14 -10.10 4.72
C ARG A 18 5.10 -9.36 3.88
N ARG A 19 3.95 -9.06 4.49
CA ARG A 19 2.93 -8.32 3.78
C ARG A 19 3.41 -6.92 3.41
N PHE A 20 4.13 -6.28 4.32
CA PHE A 20 4.66 -4.96 4.01
C PHE A 20 5.64 -5.02 2.85
N SER A 21 6.47 -6.04 2.83
CA SER A 21 7.42 -6.22 1.75
C SER A 21 6.71 -6.41 0.41
N GLU A 22 5.64 -7.19 0.41
CA GLU A 22 4.87 -7.39 -0.81
C GLU A 22 4.22 -6.11 -1.30
N ILE A 23 3.69 -5.32 -0.36
CA ILE A 23 3.09 -4.06 -0.74
C ILE A 23 4.16 -3.12 -1.30
N LYS A 24 5.32 -3.10 -0.66
CA LYS A 24 6.41 -2.26 -1.12
C LYS A 24 6.83 -2.64 -2.54
N HIS A 25 6.92 -3.94 -2.81
CA HIS A 25 7.25 -4.39 -4.15
C HIS A 25 6.18 -3.96 -5.15
N SER A 26 4.93 -4.08 -4.76
CA SER A 26 3.84 -3.70 -5.65
C SER A 26 3.89 -2.22 -5.96
N ILE A 27 4.16 -1.40 -4.95
CA ILE A 27 4.26 0.03 -5.17
C ILE A 27 5.44 0.35 -6.06
N ASN A 28 6.59 -0.24 -5.78
CA ASN A 28 7.77 0.01 -6.58
C ASN A 28 7.55 -0.38 -8.04
N ASN A 29 6.91 -1.51 -8.27
CA ASN A 29 6.64 -1.93 -9.63
C ASN A 29 5.69 -0.97 -10.33
N ALA A 30 4.64 -0.54 -9.63
CA ALA A 30 3.69 0.38 -10.23
C ALA A 30 4.37 1.70 -10.55
N LEU A 31 5.19 2.20 -9.63
CA LEU A 31 5.88 3.46 -9.87
C LEU A 31 6.85 3.34 -11.04
N ALA A 32 7.55 2.22 -11.15
CA ALA A 32 8.49 2.03 -12.25
C ALA A 32 7.75 2.08 -13.59
N VAL A 33 6.60 1.41 -13.66
CA VAL A 33 5.83 1.42 -14.89
C VAL A 33 5.32 2.82 -15.18
N MET A 34 4.82 3.50 -14.16
CA MET A 34 4.29 4.85 -14.36
C MET A 34 5.38 5.80 -14.82
N MET A 35 6.58 5.68 -14.25
CA MET A 35 7.68 6.54 -14.66
C MET A 35 8.08 6.27 -16.10
N ALA A 36 8.13 5.00 -16.48
CA ALA A 36 8.47 4.66 -17.85
C ALA A 36 7.44 5.20 -18.83
N LEU A 37 6.16 5.03 -18.51
CA LEU A 37 5.11 5.53 -19.37
C LEU A 37 5.11 7.05 -19.41
N SER A 38 5.44 7.67 -18.29
CA SER A 38 5.51 9.11 -18.25
C SER A 38 6.60 9.64 -19.17
N GLU A 39 7.76 8.99 -19.17
CA GLU A 39 8.83 9.39 -20.07
C GLU A 39 8.46 9.15 -21.52
N MET A 40 7.81 8.02 -21.78
CA MET A 40 7.43 7.73 -23.15
C MET A 40 6.35 8.69 -23.65
N SER A 41 5.46 9.12 -22.76
CA SER A 41 4.40 10.01 -23.17
C SER A 41 4.92 11.39 -23.55
N GLN A 42 6.11 11.74 -23.13
CA GLN A 42 6.70 13.01 -23.53
C GLN A 42 7.09 12.99 -25.00
N ARG A 43 7.38 11.82 -25.52
CA ARG A 43 7.74 11.70 -26.94
C ARG A 43 6.56 11.26 -27.77
N ARG A 44 5.68 10.45 -27.20
CA ARG A 44 4.56 9.89 -27.94
C ARG A 44 3.29 10.13 -27.14
N PRO A 45 2.46 11.05 -27.60
CA PRO A 45 1.26 11.40 -26.84
C PRO A 45 0.32 10.25 -26.58
N ASP A 46 0.33 9.24 -27.44
CA ASP A 46 -0.58 8.11 -27.24
C ASP A 46 -0.24 7.33 -25.95
N TYR A 47 0.97 7.47 -25.44
CA TYR A 47 1.30 6.81 -24.18
C TYR A 47 0.70 7.53 -22.98
N ALA A 48 0.24 8.77 -23.15
CA ALA A 48 -0.41 9.48 -22.05
C ALA A 48 -1.69 8.77 -21.62
N GLU A 49 -2.43 8.26 -22.57
CA GLU A 49 -3.64 7.53 -22.23
C GLU A 49 -3.31 6.23 -21.51
N LYS A 50 -2.26 5.56 -21.96
CA LYS A 50 -1.84 4.34 -21.30
C LYS A 50 -1.39 4.63 -19.88
N LEU A 51 -0.69 5.73 -19.67
CA LEU A 51 -0.29 6.14 -18.34
C LEU A 51 -1.51 6.38 -17.45
N ALA A 52 -2.49 7.12 -17.97
CA ALA A 52 -3.68 7.41 -17.18
C ALA A 52 -4.40 6.13 -16.82
N ASN A 53 -4.53 5.21 -17.75
CA ASN A 53 -5.20 3.95 -17.47
C ASN A 53 -4.43 3.13 -16.43
N THR A 54 -3.12 3.15 -16.50
CA THR A 54 -2.31 2.42 -15.55
C THR A 54 -2.50 2.99 -14.15
N VAL A 55 -2.48 4.31 -14.02
CA VAL A 55 -2.67 4.94 -12.72
C VAL A 55 -4.05 4.60 -12.17
N LEU A 56 -5.08 4.72 -12.99
CA LEU A 56 -6.44 4.45 -12.53
C LEU A 56 -6.64 2.99 -12.15
N SER A 57 -5.86 2.11 -12.74
CA SER A 57 -5.94 0.69 -12.42
C SER A 57 -5.12 0.33 -11.19
N LYS A 58 -3.91 0.87 -11.08
CA LYS A 58 -2.98 0.46 -10.04
C LYS A 58 -3.17 1.20 -8.74
N ALA A 59 -3.47 2.49 -8.81
CA ALA A 59 -3.56 3.28 -7.59
C ALA A 59 -4.62 2.77 -6.63
N PRO A 60 -5.83 2.41 -7.09
CA PRO A 60 -6.81 1.89 -6.13
C PRO A 60 -6.37 0.58 -5.49
N GLN A 61 -5.66 -0.25 -6.24
CA GLN A 61 -5.17 -1.50 -5.68
C GLN A 61 -4.16 -1.24 -4.57
N ILE A 62 -3.28 -0.26 -4.78
CA ILE A 62 -2.30 0.09 -3.78
C ILE A 62 -2.98 0.65 -2.55
N VAL A 63 -3.94 1.54 -2.75
CA VAL A 63 -4.67 2.12 -1.63
C VAL A 63 -5.34 1.04 -0.81
N THR A 64 -6.00 0.10 -1.48
CA THR A 64 -6.68 -0.99 -0.78
C THR A 64 -5.68 -1.83 0.00
N SER A 65 -4.55 -2.17 -0.61
CA SER A 65 -3.55 -2.96 0.06
C SER A 65 -3.02 -2.26 1.30
N LEU A 66 -2.79 -0.95 1.20
CA LEU A 66 -2.29 -0.20 2.35
C LEU A 66 -3.33 -0.11 3.44
N GLN A 67 -4.59 0.07 3.07
CA GLN A 67 -5.65 0.12 4.07
C GLN A 67 -5.79 -1.20 4.79
N GLU A 68 -5.72 -2.29 4.05
CA GLU A 68 -5.82 -3.60 4.66
C GLU A 68 -4.64 -3.88 5.57
N PHE A 69 -3.46 -3.48 5.15
CA PHE A 69 -2.28 -3.66 5.97
C PHE A 69 -2.37 -2.81 7.24
N THR A 70 -2.79 -1.56 7.10
CA THR A 70 -2.93 -0.68 8.25
C THR A 70 -3.94 -1.23 9.23
N GLN A 71 -5.05 -1.75 8.72
CA GLN A 71 -6.06 -2.30 9.59
C GLN A 71 -5.54 -3.52 10.33
N ALA A 72 -4.83 -4.39 9.63
CA ALA A 72 -4.27 -5.58 10.26
C ALA A 72 -3.24 -5.17 11.33
N LEU A 73 -2.43 -4.19 11.01
CA LEU A 73 -1.43 -3.73 11.96
C LEU A 73 -2.09 -3.14 13.20
N ASN A 74 -3.12 -2.32 13.00
CA ASN A 74 -3.80 -1.72 14.12
C ASN A 74 -4.47 -2.75 15.01
N GLU A 75 -5.04 -3.77 14.41
CA GLU A 75 -5.66 -4.82 15.19
C GLU A 75 -4.64 -5.57 16.01
N LYS A 76 -3.50 -5.88 15.41
CA LYS A 76 -2.45 -6.61 16.13
C LYS A 76 -1.82 -5.76 17.20
N ALA A 77 -1.71 -4.47 16.96
CA ALA A 77 -1.09 -3.58 17.93
C ALA A 77 -2.07 -3.08 18.98
N GLY A 78 -3.36 -3.38 18.82
CA GLY A 78 -4.34 -2.89 19.75
C GLY A 78 -4.68 -1.43 19.58
N VAL A 79 -4.43 -0.89 18.40
CA VAL A 79 -4.69 0.51 18.12
C VAL A 79 -6.00 0.63 17.37
N LYS A 80 -6.80 1.63 17.72
CA LYS A 80 -8.02 1.84 16.99
C LYS A 80 -7.74 2.48 15.66
N SER A 81 -8.57 2.18 14.69
CA SER A 81 -8.32 2.65 13.36
C SER A 81 -9.04 3.95 13.04
N GLU A 82 -9.46 4.66 14.05
CA GLU A 82 -10.15 5.90 13.77
C GLU A 82 -9.25 6.91 13.13
N VAL A 83 -7.96 6.74 13.24
CA VAL A 83 -7.07 7.63 12.53
C VAL A 83 -7.36 7.57 11.06
N ALA A 84 -7.57 6.38 10.55
CA ALA A 84 -7.86 6.26 9.15
C ALA A 84 -9.19 6.93 8.82
N GLY A 85 -10.12 6.89 9.76
CA GLY A 85 -11.41 7.44 9.48
C GLY A 85 -11.38 8.93 9.30
N GLU A 86 -10.49 9.61 9.99
CA GLU A 86 -10.49 11.02 9.83
C GLU A 86 -9.60 11.46 8.82
N ALA A 87 -8.90 10.60 8.21
CA ALA A 87 -8.10 11.02 7.13
C ALA A 87 -8.94 11.61 6.07
N LYS A 88 -9.91 11.70 6.13
CA LYS A 88 -10.60 12.30 5.18
C LYS A 88 -11.02 13.20 5.22
#